data_0342c7112d413f7d5ed1ff801fa37770
#
_entry.id   0342c7112d413f7d5ed1ff801fa37770
#
_cell.length_a   1.000
_cell.length_b   1.000
_cell.length_c   1.000
_cell.angle_alpha   90.00
_cell.angle_beta   90.00
_cell.angle_gamma   90.00
#
_symmetry.space_group_name_H-M   'P 1'
#
loop_
_entity.id
_entity.type
_entity.pdbx_description
1 polymer ?
#
loop_
_entity_poly.entity_id
_entity_poly.type
_entity_poly.pdbx_seq_one_letter_code
_entity_poly.pdbx_strand_id
1 'polypeptide(L)'
;MTLSYHCKGEEIYYEFYQNEDNRRRDFLIAQAVSKSTGYAIKSTPNSAGGYKDWCIEKFKIPAITIEVGSDELLHPIGKESLYNIYLKNKDVIKVVTENEIWK
;
A
#
# COMPACT_ATOMS: atom_id res chain seq x y z
N MET A 1 8.75 6.90 -5.75
CA MET A 1 7.49 6.40 -5.14
C MET A 1 7.55 6.49 -3.62
N THR A 2 6.41 6.38 -2.97
CA THR A 2 6.34 6.39 -1.50
C THR A 2 5.58 5.17 -0.98
N LEU A 3 5.96 4.71 0.20
CA LEU A 3 5.27 3.67 0.94
C LEU A 3 4.93 4.22 2.32
N SER A 4 3.69 4.02 2.74
CA SER A 4 3.22 4.38 4.08
C SER A 4 2.63 3.17 4.75
N TYR A 5 3.03 2.92 5.99
CA TYR A 5 2.50 1.80 6.76
C TYR A 5 1.57 2.31 7.84
N HIS A 6 0.40 1.71 7.90
CA HIS A 6 -0.63 1.98 8.88
C HIS A 6 -1.17 0.66 9.42
N CYS A 7 -2.05 0.68 10.36
CA CYS A 7 -2.84 -0.46 10.81
C CYS A 7 -4.27 0.01 11.08
N LYS A 8 -5.20 -0.85 10.82
CA LYS A 8 -5.13 -2.27 10.47
C LYS A 8 -6.10 -2.57 9.33
N GLY A 9 -6.04 -3.83 8.80
CA GLY A 9 -7.00 -4.26 7.78
C GLY A 9 -6.42 -5.23 6.76
N GLU A 10 -5.09 -5.37 6.69
CA GLU A 10 -4.41 -6.17 5.67
C GLU A 10 -4.85 -5.75 4.27
N GLU A 11 -4.77 -4.47 3.99
CA GLU A 11 -5.26 -3.84 2.76
C GLU A 11 -4.20 -2.94 2.15
N ILE A 12 -4.35 -2.68 0.86
CA ILE A 12 -3.45 -1.84 0.07
C ILE A 12 -4.28 -0.79 -0.66
N TYR A 13 -3.88 0.47 -0.52
CA TYR A 13 -4.51 1.60 -1.22
C TYR A 13 -3.48 2.25 -2.14
N TYR A 14 -3.87 2.54 -3.39
CA TYR A 14 -2.97 3.15 -4.38
C TYR A 14 -3.61 4.28 -5.19
N GLU A 15 -4.93 4.47 -5.08
CA GLU A 15 -5.67 5.40 -5.94
C GLU A 15 -5.89 6.77 -5.32
N PHE A 16 -5.77 7.81 -6.13
CA PHE A 16 -6.31 9.14 -5.82
C PHE A 16 -6.35 10.00 -7.09
N TYR A 17 -7.41 9.86 -7.87
CA TYR A 17 -7.69 10.71 -9.05
C TYR A 17 -6.53 10.81 -10.06
N GLN A 18 -5.75 9.75 -10.20
CA GLN A 18 -4.70 9.68 -11.23
C GLN A 18 -5.33 9.72 -12.63
N ASN A 19 -4.56 10.21 -13.62
CA ASN A 19 -4.93 9.96 -15.00
C ASN A 19 -4.82 8.45 -15.29
N GLU A 20 -5.35 8.01 -16.45
CA GLU A 20 -5.44 6.60 -16.75
C GLU A 20 -4.09 5.90 -16.81
N ASP A 21 -3.09 6.54 -17.43
CA ASP A 21 -1.75 5.95 -17.54
C ASP A 21 -1.08 5.80 -16.18
N ASN A 22 -1.13 6.83 -15.35
CA ASN A 22 -0.57 6.77 -14.00
C ASN A 22 -1.32 5.76 -13.13
N ARG A 23 -2.63 5.70 -13.26
CA ARG A 23 -3.44 4.74 -12.50
C ARG A 23 -3.06 3.31 -12.85
N ARG A 24 -2.87 3.03 -14.14
CA ARG A 24 -2.44 1.70 -14.58
C ARG A 24 -1.06 1.34 -14.04
N ARG A 25 -0.11 2.29 -14.11
CA ARG A 25 1.23 2.13 -13.56
C ARG A 25 1.16 1.81 -12.07
N ASP A 26 0.40 2.60 -11.33
CA ASP A 26 0.29 2.47 -9.88
C ASP A 26 -0.43 1.19 -9.48
N PHE A 27 -1.43 0.77 -10.27
CA PHE A 27 -2.11 -0.50 -10.05
C PHE A 27 -1.16 -1.69 -10.19
N LEU A 28 -0.30 -1.68 -11.19
CA LEU A 28 0.65 -2.78 -11.39
C LEU A 28 1.62 -2.90 -10.21
N ILE A 29 2.03 -1.77 -9.62
CA ILE A 29 2.86 -1.78 -8.42
C ILE A 29 2.06 -2.33 -7.23
N ALA A 30 0.84 -1.84 -7.04
CA ALA A 30 -0.03 -2.34 -5.98
C ALA A 30 -0.28 -3.84 -6.11
N GLN A 31 -0.45 -4.32 -7.34
CA GLN A 31 -0.64 -5.75 -7.61
C GLN A 31 0.58 -6.57 -7.20
N ALA A 32 1.79 -6.07 -7.49
CA ALA A 32 3.03 -6.73 -7.08
C ALA A 32 3.14 -6.80 -5.55
N VAL A 33 2.79 -5.70 -4.86
CA VAL A 33 2.76 -5.66 -3.40
C VAL A 33 1.71 -6.61 -2.84
N SER A 34 0.53 -6.64 -3.44
CA SER A 34 -0.55 -7.56 -3.04
C SER A 34 -0.10 -9.02 -3.15
N LYS A 35 0.54 -9.36 -4.24
CA LYS A 35 1.05 -10.71 -4.45
C LYS A 35 2.10 -11.10 -3.42
N SER A 36 2.95 -10.15 -3.05
CA SER A 36 4.02 -10.38 -2.06
C SER A 36 3.48 -10.52 -0.63
N THR A 37 2.51 -9.70 -0.26
CA THR A 37 1.99 -9.65 1.11
C THR A 37 0.81 -10.57 1.36
N GLY A 38 0.06 -10.88 0.31
CA GLY A 38 -1.23 -11.56 0.44
C GLY A 38 -2.37 -10.59 0.81
N TYR A 39 -2.11 -9.28 0.84
CA TYR A 39 -3.12 -8.29 1.21
C TYR A 39 -3.98 -7.91 0.01
N ALA A 40 -5.24 -7.57 0.28
CA ALA A 40 -6.19 -7.17 -0.76
C ALA A 40 -5.99 -5.72 -1.17
N ILE A 41 -6.14 -5.44 -2.46
CA ILE A 41 -6.19 -4.08 -2.97
C ILE A 41 -7.62 -3.57 -2.76
N LYS A 42 -7.75 -2.41 -2.12
CA LYS A 42 -9.04 -1.80 -1.83
C LYS A 42 -9.07 -0.36 -2.35
N SER A 43 -10.28 0.12 -2.56
CA SER A 43 -10.53 1.51 -2.93
C SER A 43 -11.15 2.25 -1.74
N THR A 44 -10.84 3.55 -1.63
CA THR A 44 -11.41 4.40 -0.60
C THR A 44 -12.12 5.59 -1.26
N PRO A 45 -13.25 5.35 -1.95
CA PRO A 45 -13.98 6.43 -2.61
C PRO A 45 -14.40 7.47 -1.58
N ASN A 46 -14.36 8.74 -1.97
CA ASN A 46 -14.73 9.89 -1.13
C ASN A 46 -13.82 10.11 0.08
N SER A 47 -12.65 9.47 0.12
CA SER A 47 -11.63 9.72 1.15
C SER A 47 -10.51 10.58 0.58
N ALA A 48 -10.05 11.55 1.34
CA ALA A 48 -9.00 12.46 0.92
C ALA A 48 -8.21 12.97 2.14
N GLY A 49 -7.04 13.55 1.86
CA GLY A 49 -6.24 14.19 2.90
C GLY A 49 -5.09 13.36 3.44
N GLY A 50 -4.93 12.13 2.97
CA GLY A 50 -3.81 11.30 3.40
C GLY A 50 -2.51 11.64 2.69
N TYR A 51 -1.41 11.14 3.23
CA TYR A 51 -0.07 11.33 2.65
C TYR A 51 0.01 10.76 1.22
N LYS A 52 -0.54 9.58 1.01
CA LYS A 52 -0.62 8.95 -0.32
C LYS A 52 -1.31 9.88 -1.32
N ASP A 53 -2.44 10.44 -0.92
CA ASP A 53 -3.23 11.33 -1.77
C ASP A 53 -2.43 12.56 -2.18
N TRP A 54 -1.73 13.17 -1.24
CA TRP A 54 -0.90 14.33 -1.50
C TRP A 54 0.24 14.02 -2.49
N CYS A 55 0.91 12.88 -2.29
CA CYS A 55 1.99 12.46 -3.18
C CYS A 55 1.49 12.22 -4.61
N ILE A 56 0.35 11.58 -4.76
CA ILE A 56 -0.23 11.31 -6.08
C ILE A 56 -0.63 12.62 -6.76
N GLU A 57 -1.35 13.48 -6.05
CA GLU A 57 -1.85 14.73 -6.63
C GLU A 57 -0.73 15.69 -6.96
N LYS A 58 0.19 15.90 -6.02
CA LYS A 58 1.24 16.92 -6.15
C LYS A 58 2.37 16.49 -7.07
N PHE A 59 2.83 15.25 -6.94
CA PHE A 59 4.04 14.80 -7.62
C PHE A 59 3.78 13.79 -8.74
N LYS A 60 2.57 13.30 -8.89
CA LYS A 60 2.21 12.31 -9.91
C LYS A 60 3.04 11.02 -9.83
N ILE A 61 3.50 10.70 -8.64
CA ILE A 61 4.32 9.49 -8.39
C ILE A 61 3.47 8.37 -7.81
N PRO A 62 3.92 7.10 -7.96
CA PRO A 62 3.27 6.01 -7.25
C PRO A 62 3.37 6.23 -5.74
N ALA A 63 2.25 6.06 -5.06
CA ALA A 63 2.20 6.15 -3.59
C ALA A 63 1.26 5.07 -3.09
N ILE A 64 1.76 4.24 -2.20
CA ILE A 64 1.05 3.06 -1.70
C ILE A 64 0.90 3.19 -0.19
N THR A 65 -0.30 2.96 0.31
CA THR A 65 -0.55 2.78 1.74
C THR A 65 -0.80 1.30 2.01
N ILE A 66 -0.09 0.74 2.97
CA ILE A 66 -0.24 -0.66 3.38
C ILE A 66 -0.78 -0.66 4.81
N GLU A 67 -1.96 -1.24 4.98
CA GLU A 67 -2.58 -1.43 6.29
C GLU A 67 -2.22 -2.82 6.80
N VAL A 68 -1.31 -2.89 7.77
CA VAL A 68 -0.87 -4.16 8.35
C VAL A 68 -1.77 -4.58 9.49
N GLY A 69 -1.77 -5.90 9.79
CA GLY A 69 -2.57 -6.44 10.88
C GLY A 69 -3.99 -6.75 10.48
N SER A 70 -4.47 -7.93 10.91
CA SER A 70 -5.83 -8.37 10.62
C SER A 70 -6.87 -7.48 11.30
N ASP A 71 -8.02 -7.29 10.67
CA ASP A 71 -9.15 -6.59 11.26
C ASP A 71 -9.65 -7.21 12.57
N GLU A 72 -9.36 -8.49 12.77
CA GLU A 72 -9.74 -9.21 13.98
C GLU A 72 -8.91 -8.82 15.20
N LEU A 73 -7.75 -8.17 15.00
CA LEU A 73 -6.89 -7.73 16.09
C LEU A 73 -7.48 -6.49 16.76
N LEU A 74 -7.27 -6.38 18.07
CA LEU A 74 -7.70 -5.20 18.83
C LEU A 74 -6.61 -4.12 18.77
N HIS A 75 -7.00 -2.86 18.85
CA HIS A 75 -6.06 -1.77 19.05
C HIS A 75 -5.82 -1.54 20.54
N PRO A 76 -4.57 -1.23 20.92
CA PRO A 76 -3.36 -1.27 20.09
C PRO A 76 -2.98 -2.71 19.75
N ILE A 77 -2.43 -2.89 18.54
CA ILE A 77 -1.94 -4.22 18.14
C ILE A 77 -0.75 -4.59 19.02
N GLY A 78 -0.83 -5.75 19.65
CA GLY A 78 0.23 -6.20 20.54
C GLY A 78 1.46 -6.68 19.79
N LYS A 79 2.59 -6.71 20.50
CA LYS A 79 3.88 -7.14 19.95
C LYS A 79 3.89 -8.60 19.52
N GLU A 80 2.96 -9.40 20.03
CA GLU A 80 2.81 -10.82 19.64
C GLU A 80 2.42 -10.97 18.17
N SER A 81 1.87 -9.94 17.55
CA SER A 81 1.52 -9.95 16.14
C SER A 81 2.67 -9.51 15.22
N LEU A 82 3.75 -8.98 15.80
CA LEU A 82 4.84 -8.37 15.04
C LEU A 82 5.49 -9.35 14.06
N TYR A 83 5.74 -10.58 14.49
CA TYR A 83 6.43 -11.57 13.65
C TYR A 83 5.61 -11.93 12.40
N ASN A 84 4.30 -12.13 12.55
CA ASN A 84 3.44 -12.42 11.41
C ASN A 84 3.37 -11.23 10.44
N ILE A 85 3.25 -10.02 10.96
CA ILE A 85 3.25 -8.80 10.15
C ILE A 85 4.57 -8.68 9.40
N TYR A 86 5.69 -8.90 10.09
CA TYR A 86 7.01 -8.87 9.48
C TYR A 86 7.14 -9.89 8.35
N LEU A 87 6.73 -11.13 8.56
CA LEU A 87 6.84 -12.18 7.54
C LEU A 87 6.07 -11.82 6.27
N LYS A 88 4.89 -11.21 6.39
CA LYS A 88 4.09 -10.82 5.24
C LYS A 88 4.68 -9.62 4.50
N ASN A 89 5.41 -8.75 5.18
CA ASN A 89 5.86 -7.48 4.62
C ASN A 89 7.36 -7.40 4.34
N LYS A 90 8.14 -8.38 4.73
CA LYS A 90 9.61 -8.32 4.68
C LYS A 90 10.17 -8.11 3.27
N ASP A 91 9.46 -8.53 2.25
CA ASP A 91 9.94 -8.44 0.88
C ASP A 91 9.40 -7.24 0.11
N VAL A 92 8.55 -6.41 0.71
CA VAL A 92 7.89 -5.30 0.02
C VAL A 92 8.90 -4.33 -0.59
N ILE A 93 9.91 -3.92 0.16
CA ILE A 93 10.93 -2.98 -0.35
C ILE A 93 11.64 -3.58 -1.57
N LYS A 94 12.02 -4.84 -1.49
CA LYS A 94 12.66 -5.54 -2.61
C LYS A 94 11.75 -5.56 -3.84
N VAL A 95 10.48 -5.92 -3.64
CA VAL A 95 9.50 -6.01 -4.73
C VAL A 95 9.35 -4.67 -5.44
N VAL A 96 9.19 -3.58 -4.70
CA VAL A 96 8.97 -2.27 -5.32
C VAL A 96 10.25 -1.71 -5.94
N THR A 97 11.42 -2.00 -5.41
CA THR A 97 12.67 -1.52 -5.97
C THR A 97 13.10 -2.28 -7.22
N GLU A 98 12.75 -3.56 -7.33
CA GLU A 98 13.02 -4.38 -8.50
C GLU A 98 11.99 -4.21 -9.61
N ASN A 99 10.81 -3.65 -9.32
CA ASN A 99 9.77 -3.45 -10.30
C ASN A 99 10.07 -2.25 -11.17
N GLU A 100 10.30 -2.46 -12.46
CA GLU A 100 10.68 -1.40 -13.39
C GLU A 100 9.50 -0.60 -13.95
N ILE A 101 8.27 -1.00 -13.65
CA ILE A 101 7.07 -0.36 -14.19
C ILE A 101 6.99 1.12 -13.82
N TRP A 102 7.43 1.49 -12.63
CA TRP A 102 7.35 2.87 -12.15
C TRP A 102 8.57 3.73 -12.56
N LYS A 103 9.55 3.12 -13.17
CA LYS A 103 10.72 3.84 -13.69
C LYS A 103 10.43 4.40 -15.08
#